data_2d5b472335a89c2bafae12a822cf757d
#
_entry.id   2d5b472335a89c2bafae12a822cf757d
#
_cell.length_a   1.000
_cell.length_b   1.000
_cell.length_c   1.000
_cell.angle_alpha   90.00
_cell.angle_beta   90.00
_cell.angle_gamma   90.00
#
_symmetry.space_group_name_H-M   'P 1'
#
loop_
_entity.id
_entity.type
_entity.pdbx_description
1 polymer ?
#
loop_
_entity_poly.entity_id
_entity_poly.type
_entity_poly.pdbx_seq_one_letter_code
_entity_poly.pdbx_strand_id
1 'polypeptide(L)'
;MDSINASYLEGLFAADGCATNYIKTKKNSNYTVRVHACEISMTNKEVIDWVKDTVGFGNICYRKKVGGLGKKPQWRYRASHKLALKFAELVLPYSIVKKDKLNEIVKHYENR
;
A
#
# COMPACT_ATOMS: atom_id res chain seq x y z
N MET A 1 8.42 14.62 -2.08
CA MET A 1 8.51 14.17 -0.66
C MET A 1 9.97 14.19 -0.25
N ASP A 2 10.28 14.77 0.88
CA ASP A 2 11.66 14.80 1.36
C ASP A 2 12.08 13.43 1.94
N SER A 3 13.37 13.27 2.16
CA SER A 3 13.93 11.99 2.61
C SER A 3 13.49 11.62 4.03
N ILE A 4 13.23 12.59 4.88
CA ILE A 4 12.77 12.34 6.25
C ILE A 4 11.37 11.73 6.22
N ASN A 5 10.47 12.35 5.48
CA ASN A 5 9.10 11.86 5.35
C ASN A 5 9.05 10.50 4.63
N ALA A 6 9.87 10.30 3.61
CA ALA A 6 9.95 9.03 2.91
C ALA A 6 10.48 7.91 3.81
N SER A 7 11.46 8.21 4.65
CA SER A 7 12.00 7.24 5.62
C SER A 7 10.96 6.88 6.68
N TYR A 8 10.22 7.86 7.17
CA TYR A 8 9.15 7.63 8.14
C TYR A 8 8.03 6.77 7.53
N LEU A 9 7.64 7.11 6.31
CA LEU A 9 6.62 6.35 5.59
C LEU A 9 7.08 4.89 5.39
N GLU A 10 8.33 4.68 5.00
CA GLU A 10 8.88 3.33 4.85
C GLU A 10 8.84 2.58 6.16
N GLY A 11 9.21 3.22 7.27
CA GLY A 11 9.14 2.60 8.59
C GLY A 11 7.74 2.14 8.96
N LEU A 12 6.73 2.97 8.70
CA LEU A 12 5.33 2.59 8.90
C LEU A 12 4.96 1.40 8.02
N PHE A 13 5.36 1.44 6.76
CA PHE A 13 5.07 0.37 5.81
C PHE A 13 5.76 -0.94 6.21
N ALA A 14 7.00 -0.87 6.65
CA ALA A 14 7.74 -2.05 7.08
C ALA A 14 7.10 -2.71 8.31
N ALA A 15 6.59 -1.91 9.23
CA ALA A 15 5.99 -2.41 10.47
C ALA A 15 4.54 -2.89 10.29
N ASP A 16 3.70 -2.05 9.69
CA ASP A 16 2.25 -2.26 9.65
C ASP A 16 1.67 -2.34 8.25
N GLY A 17 2.51 -2.31 7.23
CA GLY A 17 2.07 -2.35 5.86
C GLY A 17 2.18 -3.71 5.23
N CYS A 18 1.63 -3.84 4.03
CA CYS A 18 1.84 -5.01 3.19
C CYS A 18 1.78 -4.63 1.72
N ALA A 19 2.55 -5.36 0.92
CA ALA A 19 2.47 -5.32 -0.53
C ALA A 19 1.80 -6.61 -0.97
N THR A 20 0.65 -6.48 -1.62
CA THR A 20 -0.15 -7.62 -2.04
C THR A 20 -0.35 -7.62 -3.55
N ASN A 21 -0.71 -8.77 -4.10
CA ASN A 21 -1.15 -8.83 -5.48
C ASN A 21 -2.23 -9.90 -5.62
N TYR A 22 -3.09 -9.69 -6.61
CA TYR A 22 -4.15 -10.63 -6.93
C TYR A 22 -4.50 -10.53 -8.40
N ILE A 23 -5.18 -11.55 -8.92
CA ILE A 23 -5.62 -11.56 -10.30
C ILE A 23 -7.08 -11.13 -10.34
N LYS A 24 -7.35 -10.14 -11.17
CA LYS A 24 -8.71 -9.62 -11.38
C LYS A 24 -9.15 -9.96 -12.80
N THR A 25 -10.34 -10.54 -12.93
CA THR A 25 -10.94 -10.81 -14.23
C THR A 25 -11.80 -9.62 -14.61
N LYS A 26 -11.59 -9.08 -15.82
CA LYS A 26 -12.42 -7.99 -16.31
C LYS A 26 -13.82 -8.51 -16.60
N LYS A 27 -14.82 -7.73 -16.19
CA LYS A 27 -16.23 -8.03 -16.40
C LYS A 27 -16.51 -8.18 -17.90
N ASN A 28 -17.21 -9.25 -18.27
CA ASN A 28 -17.59 -9.56 -19.64
C ASN A 28 -16.40 -9.85 -20.58
N SER A 29 -15.29 -10.33 -20.02
CA SER A 29 -14.10 -10.64 -20.79
C SER A 29 -13.36 -11.80 -20.16
N ASN A 30 -12.63 -12.56 -20.97
CA ASN A 30 -11.71 -13.59 -20.47
C ASN A 30 -10.36 -12.97 -20.08
N TYR A 31 -10.26 -11.66 -20.14
CA TYR A 31 -9.02 -10.96 -19.87
C TYR A 31 -8.78 -10.83 -18.37
N THR A 32 -7.60 -11.22 -17.92
CA THR A 32 -7.22 -11.08 -16.52
C THR A 32 -6.04 -10.14 -16.39
N VAL A 33 -5.99 -9.42 -15.29
CA VAL A 33 -4.86 -8.54 -14.96
C VAL A 33 -4.41 -8.83 -13.54
N ARG A 34 -3.12 -8.71 -13.31
CA ARG A 34 -2.56 -8.77 -11.96
C ARG A 34 -2.56 -7.37 -11.36
N VAL A 35 -3.17 -7.24 -10.21
CA VAL A 35 -3.24 -5.96 -9.49
C VAL A 35 -2.27 -6.03 -8.32
N HIS A 36 -1.37 -5.05 -8.25
CA HIS A 36 -0.50 -4.84 -7.09
C HIS A 36 -1.06 -3.73 -6.23
N ALA A 37 -0.93 -3.87 -4.92
CA ALA A 37 -1.38 -2.85 -3.97
C ALA A 37 -0.43 -2.76 -2.80
N CYS A 38 -0.20 -1.55 -2.34
CA CYS A 38 0.51 -1.26 -1.09
C CYS A 38 -0.51 -0.73 -0.10
N GLU A 39 -0.52 -1.29 1.11
CA GLU A 39 -1.51 -0.96 2.12
C GLU A 39 -0.86 -0.74 3.48
N ILE A 40 -1.42 0.18 4.26
CA ILE A 40 -1.06 0.39 5.67
C ILE A 40 -2.37 0.47 6.45
N SER A 41 -2.53 -0.40 7.45
CA SER A 41 -3.74 -0.42 8.30
C SER A 41 -3.36 -0.15 9.74
N MET A 42 -4.07 0.76 10.39
CA MET A 42 -3.82 1.13 11.78
C MET A 42 -5.10 1.54 12.47
N THR A 43 -5.12 1.43 13.79
CA THR A 43 -6.23 1.94 14.61
C THR A 43 -6.17 3.46 14.75
N ASN A 44 -5.03 4.08 14.48
CA ASN A 44 -4.82 5.51 14.59
C ASN A 44 -5.14 6.20 13.26
N LYS A 45 -6.30 6.83 13.18
CA LYS A 45 -6.75 7.53 11.98
C LYS A 45 -5.81 8.67 11.60
N GLU A 46 -5.29 9.39 12.57
CA GLU A 46 -4.42 10.54 12.33
C GLU A 46 -3.17 10.15 11.53
N VAL A 47 -2.58 9.00 11.85
CA VAL A 47 -1.41 8.51 11.12
C VAL A 47 -1.78 8.16 9.68
N ILE A 48 -2.92 7.52 9.48
CA ILE A 48 -3.39 7.14 8.13
C ILE A 48 -3.71 8.39 7.30
N ASP A 49 -4.32 9.40 7.91
CA ASP A 49 -4.56 10.68 7.23
C ASP A 49 -3.23 11.34 6.84
N TRP A 50 -2.25 11.28 7.73
CA TRP A 50 -0.90 11.80 7.44
C TRP A 50 -0.29 11.11 6.22
N VAL A 51 -0.44 9.78 6.13
CA VAL A 51 0.10 9.00 5.00
C VAL A 51 -0.49 9.52 3.69
N LYS A 52 -1.81 9.62 3.62
CA LYS A 52 -2.46 10.09 2.40
C LYS A 52 -2.09 11.51 2.04
N ASP A 53 -2.10 12.41 3.02
CA ASP A 53 -1.79 13.82 2.80
C ASP A 53 -0.35 14.00 2.33
N THR A 54 0.58 13.24 2.91
CA THR A 54 2.00 13.35 2.59
C THR A 54 2.32 12.76 1.22
N VAL A 55 1.72 11.61 0.91
CA VAL A 55 1.93 10.92 -0.36
C VAL A 55 1.20 11.64 -1.50
N GLY A 56 0.00 12.13 -1.24
CA GLY A 56 -0.78 12.89 -2.21
C GLY A 56 -1.66 12.05 -3.14
N PHE A 57 -1.70 10.73 -2.95
CA PHE A 57 -2.54 9.84 -3.75
C PHE A 57 -2.95 8.62 -2.91
N GLY A 58 -3.84 7.80 -3.47
CA GLY A 58 -4.34 6.62 -2.79
C GLY A 58 -5.69 6.87 -2.13
N ASN A 59 -6.21 5.87 -1.44
CA ASN A 59 -7.51 5.92 -0.80
C ASN A 59 -7.44 5.49 0.65
N ILE A 60 -8.33 6.03 1.46
CA ILE A 60 -8.49 5.60 2.86
C ILE A 60 -9.84 4.92 2.98
N CYS A 61 -9.84 3.73 3.57
CA CYS A 61 -11.04 2.97 3.88
C CYS A 61 -11.14 2.73 5.37
N TYR A 62 -12.34 2.86 5.90
CA TYR A 62 -12.63 2.48 7.27
C TYR A 62 -13.03 1.01 7.31
N ARG A 63 -12.41 0.26 8.21
CA ARG A 63 -12.75 -1.14 8.43
C ARG A 63 -13.32 -1.31 9.82
N LYS A 64 -14.57 -1.73 9.88
CA LYS A 64 -15.19 -2.12 11.13
C LYS A 64 -14.42 -3.28 11.74
N LYS A 65 -14.64 -3.52 13.03
CA LYS A 65 -14.21 -4.72 13.73
C LYS A 65 -14.31 -5.94 12.82
N VAL A 66 -13.16 -6.50 12.44
CA VAL A 66 -13.12 -7.73 11.64
C VAL A 66 -12.53 -8.82 12.52
N GLY A 67 -13.24 -9.95 12.63
CA GLY A 67 -12.80 -11.06 13.43
C GLY A 67 -13.26 -10.93 14.89
N GLY A 68 -12.79 -11.78 15.75
CA GLY A 68 -13.32 -11.99 17.08
C GLY A 68 -13.33 -10.80 18.03
N LEU A 69 -13.80 -11.06 19.21
CA LEU A 69 -13.91 -10.12 20.31
C LEU A 69 -12.59 -9.39 20.59
N GLY A 70 -12.69 -8.09 20.85
CA GLY A 70 -11.54 -7.28 21.24
C GLY A 70 -10.79 -6.60 20.13
N LYS A 71 -11.11 -6.87 18.86
CA LYS A 71 -10.44 -6.19 17.75
C LYS A 71 -11.04 -4.81 17.54
N LYS A 72 -10.15 -3.81 17.47
CA LYS A 72 -10.54 -2.40 17.27
C LYS A 72 -10.80 -2.12 15.79
N PRO A 73 -11.66 -1.13 15.48
CA PRO A 73 -11.80 -0.64 14.10
C PRO A 73 -10.46 -0.14 13.58
N GLN A 74 -10.28 -0.26 12.28
CA GLN A 74 -9.04 0.18 11.63
C GLN A 74 -9.33 1.06 10.44
N TRP A 75 -8.40 1.95 10.15
CA TRP A 75 -8.35 2.70 8.91
C TRP A 75 -7.26 2.11 8.03
N ARG A 76 -7.52 2.02 6.73
CA ARG A 76 -6.57 1.46 5.78
C ARG A 76 -6.28 2.49 4.69
N TYR A 77 -5.01 2.82 4.53
CA TYR A 77 -4.51 3.50 3.33
C TYR A 77 -4.19 2.44 2.28
N ARG A 78 -4.59 2.70 1.04
CA ARG A 78 -4.31 1.77 -0.06
C ARG A 78 -3.94 2.52 -1.32
N ALA A 79 -2.84 2.10 -1.96
CA ALA A 79 -2.43 2.53 -3.29
C ALA A 79 -2.36 1.29 -4.17
N SER A 80 -3.11 1.27 -5.28
CA SER A 80 -3.20 0.11 -6.16
C SER A 80 -2.89 0.47 -7.60
N HIS A 81 -2.62 -0.56 -8.43
CA HIS A 81 -2.24 -0.40 -9.83
C HIS A 81 -0.99 0.48 -9.96
N LYS A 82 -1.02 1.48 -10.84
CA LYS A 82 0.12 2.38 -11.03
C LYS A 82 0.44 3.22 -9.79
N LEU A 83 -0.53 3.43 -8.91
CA LEU A 83 -0.27 4.13 -7.66
C LEU A 83 0.58 3.27 -6.71
N ALA A 84 0.44 1.95 -6.79
CA ALA A 84 1.34 1.05 -6.05
C ALA A 84 2.77 1.21 -6.52
N LEU A 85 2.98 1.37 -7.83
CA LEU A 85 4.30 1.65 -8.38
C LEU A 85 4.86 2.95 -7.83
N LYS A 86 4.06 4.02 -7.83
CA LYS A 86 4.50 5.32 -7.28
C LYS A 86 4.87 5.21 -5.81
N PHE A 87 4.05 4.49 -5.04
CA PHE A 87 4.34 4.27 -3.62
C PHE A 87 5.65 3.49 -3.45
N ALA A 88 5.82 2.42 -4.21
CA ALA A 88 7.03 1.59 -4.15
C ALA A 88 8.28 2.43 -4.44
N GLU A 89 8.22 3.28 -5.45
CA GLU A 89 9.35 4.14 -5.81
C GLU A 89 9.71 5.12 -4.69
N LEU A 90 8.71 5.60 -3.94
CA LEU A 90 8.96 6.52 -2.83
C LEU A 90 9.69 5.85 -1.66
N VAL A 91 9.34 4.61 -1.33
CA VAL A 91 9.86 3.95 -0.13
C VAL A 91 11.02 2.99 -0.41
N LEU A 92 11.16 2.53 -1.64
CA LEU A 92 12.17 1.54 -2.00
C LEU A 92 13.61 1.93 -1.63
N PRO A 93 14.05 3.19 -1.82
CA PRO A 93 15.41 3.57 -1.43
C PRO A 93 15.72 3.38 0.04
N TYR A 94 14.71 3.34 0.89
CA TYR A 94 14.86 3.21 2.34
C TYR A 94 14.43 1.83 2.84
N SER A 95 13.98 0.96 1.95
CA SER A 95 13.37 -0.32 2.33
C SER A 95 14.42 -1.39 2.56
N ILE A 96 14.20 -2.20 3.59
CA ILE A 96 15.04 -3.37 3.89
C ILE A 96 14.15 -4.62 3.93
N VAL A 97 13.14 -4.60 4.79
CA VAL A 97 12.31 -5.77 5.08
C VAL A 97 11.45 -6.19 3.90
N LYS A 98 10.83 -5.22 3.21
CA LYS A 98 9.89 -5.48 2.12
C LYS A 98 10.44 -5.17 0.74
N LYS A 99 11.75 -5.03 0.63
CA LYS A 99 12.43 -4.65 -0.60
C LYS A 99 12.09 -5.58 -1.78
N ASP A 100 12.07 -6.88 -1.55
CA ASP A 100 11.81 -7.85 -2.62
C ASP A 100 10.39 -7.71 -3.18
N LYS A 101 9.40 -7.53 -2.31
CA LYS A 101 8.01 -7.36 -2.74
C LYS A 101 7.80 -6.04 -3.48
N LEU A 102 8.46 -4.98 -3.04
CA LEU A 102 8.41 -3.68 -3.71
C LEU A 102 9.07 -3.77 -5.09
N ASN A 103 10.17 -4.49 -5.20
CA ASN A 103 10.82 -4.71 -6.49
C ASN A 103 9.94 -5.49 -7.46
N GLU A 104 9.13 -6.43 -6.97
CA GLU A 104 8.16 -7.14 -7.81
C GLU A 104 7.17 -6.16 -8.45
N ILE A 105 6.71 -5.16 -7.70
CA ILE A 105 5.80 -4.15 -8.21
C ILE A 105 6.47 -3.34 -9.32
N VAL A 106 7.70 -2.88 -9.06
CA VAL A 106 8.46 -2.10 -10.03
C VAL A 106 8.66 -2.90 -11.32
N LYS A 107 9.08 -4.14 -11.21
CA LYS A 107 9.32 -5.00 -12.38
C LYS A 107 8.04 -5.23 -13.17
N HIS A 108 6.92 -5.46 -12.50
CA HIS A 108 5.64 -5.69 -13.15
C HIS A 108 5.25 -4.52 -14.05
N TYR A 109 5.41 -3.29 -13.57
CA TYR A 109 4.98 -2.11 -14.32
C TYR A 109 6.03 -1.62 -15.31
N GLU A 110 7.30 -1.90 -15.08
CA GLU A 110 8.36 -1.56 -16.04
C GLU A 110 8.28 -2.39 -17.33
N ASN A 111 7.83 -3.63 -17.22
CA ASN A 111 7.79 -4.57 -18.34
C ASN A 111 6.48 -4.50 -19.14
N ARG A 112 5.72 -3.43 -18.97
CA ARG A 112 4.42 -3.28 -19.68
C ARG A 112 4.41 -2.17 -20.71
#